data_b42ac8157f604a014ccf73cc2067269e
#
_entry.id   b42ac8157f604a014ccf73cc2067269e
#
_cell.length_a   1.000
_cell.length_b   1.000
_cell.length_c   1.000
_cell.angle_alpha   90.00
_cell.angle_beta   90.00
_cell.angle_gamma   90.00
#
_symmetry.space_group_name_H-M   'P 1'
#
loop_
_entity.id
_entity.type
_entity.pdbx_description
1 polymer ?
#
loop_
_entity_poly.entity_id
_entity_poly.type
_entity_poly.pdbx_seq_one_letter_code
_entity_poly.pdbx_strand_id
1 'polypeptide(L)'
;MNTNTALARHVGDPRLYLFLGLANWFIFVDHIPNNMVSWITPRNFGFSGAVDLFVFIIGYTAALTYAPIMIERGGIVGATRVLKRAWQLYAAFIVLFAIYAVSIGDIATRYAAPDIIYEFNVAGLLDDPVRTITHGLLLQSKALNLDVLQLSVLLMA
;
A
#
# COMPACT_ATOMS: atom_id res chain seq x y z
N MET A 1 -8.96 -27.89 22.48
CA MET A 1 -9.46 -26.66 21.82
C MET A 1 -8.79 -26.64 20.46
N ASN A 2 -9.56 -26.87 19.38
CA ASN A 2 -8.98 -27.00 18.05
C ASN A 2 -8.36 -25.67 17.60
N THR A 3 -7.10 -25.69 17.20
CA THR A 3 -6.37 -24.54 16.66
C THR A 3 -7.09 -23.84 15.51
N ASN A 4 -7.83 -24.60 14.70
CA ASN A 4 -8.65 -24.10 13.58
C ASN A 4 -9.82 -23.21 14.04
N THR A 5 -10.43 -23.52 15.18
CA THR A 5 -11.52 -22.69 15.75
C THR A 5 -11.02 -21.40 16.34
N ALA A 6 -9.80 -21.39 16.90
CA ALA A 6 -9.18 -20.18 17.42
C ALA A 6 -8.77 -19.22 16.27
N LEU A 7 -8.16 -19.74 15.20
CA LEU A 7 -7.76 -18.94 14.02
C LEU A 7 -8.98 -18.38 13.27
N ALA A 8 -10.04 -19.18 13.09
CA ALA A 8 -11.27 -18.73 12.44
C ALA A 8 -11.98 -17.59 13.21
N ARG A 9 -11.80 -17.51 14.52
CA ARG A 9 -12.41 -16.49 15.37
C ARG A 9 -11.78 -15.10 15.16
N HIS A 10 -10.54 -15.04 14.69
CA HIS A 10 -9.84 -13.78 14.42
C HIS A 10 -9.98 -13.29 12.98
N VAL A 11 -10.38 -14.18 12.06
CA VAL A 11 -10.72 -13.78 10.69
C VAL A 11 -12.06 -13.03 10.75
N GLY A 12 -12.01 -11.71 10.52
CA GLY A 12 -13.19 -10.83 10.60
C GLY A 12 -13.36 -10.11 11.94
N ASP A 13 -12.33 -10.11 12.81
CA ASP A 13 -12.35 -9.28 14.01
C ASP A 13 -12.44 -7.79 13.63
N PRO A 14 -13.53 -7.08 14.01
CA PRO A 14 -13.72 -5.68 13.66
C PRO A 14 -12.60 -4.77 14.16
N ARG A 15 -11.88 -5.18 15.20
CA ARG A 15 -10.74 -4.43 15.75
C ARG A 15 -9.59 -4.35 14.74
N LEU A 16 -9.32 -5.44 14.01
CA LEU A 16 -8.27 -5.44 12.99
C LEU A 16 -8.61 -4.48 11.85
N TYR A 17 -9.87 -4.45 11.42
CA TYR A 17 -10.32 -3.50 10.40
C TYR A 17 -10.27 -2.06 10.89
N LEU A 18 -10.60 -1.82 12.16
CA LEU A 18 -10.47 -0.51 12.78
C LEU A 18 -9.02 -0.03 12.78
N PHE A 19 -8.09 -0.87 13.25
CA PHE A 19 -6.67 -0.53 13.28
C PHE A 19 -6.10 -0.34 11.87
N LEU A 20 -6.52 -1.15 10.89
CA LEU A 20 -6.11 -0.99 9.51
C LEU A 20 -6.61 0.33 8.92
N GLY A 21 -7.88 0.68 9.19
CA GLY A 21 -8.45 1.97 8.78
C GLY A 21 -7.73 3.15 9.43
N LEU A 22 -7.43 3.04 10.72
CA LEU A 22 -6.70 4.06 11.47
C LEU A 22 -5.27 4.24 10.95
N ALA A 23 -4.57 3.15 10.65
CA ALA A 23 -3.24 3.19 10.06
C ALA A 23 -3.25 3.86 8.68
N ASN A 24 -4.24 3.54 7.83
CA ASN A 24 -4.43 4.22 6.55
C ASN A 24 -4.69 5.72 6.72
N TRP A 25 -5.50 6.08 7.71
CA TRP A 25 -5.78 7.49 8.00
C TRP A 25 -4.51 8.23 8.45
N PHE A 26 -3.71 7.63 9.33
CA PHE A 26 -2.43 8.20 9.75
C PHE A 26 -1.46 8.36 8.57
N ILE A 27 -1.36 7.36 7.69
CA ILE A 27 -0.54 7.44 6.48
C ILE A 27 -1.00 8.61 5.60
N PHE A 28 -2.31 8.76 5.38
CA PHE A 28 -2.86 9.87 4.61
C PHE A 28 -2.50 11.22 5.22
N VAL A 29 -2.68 11.37 6.53
CA VAL A 29 -2.36 12.61 7.27
C VAL A 29 -0.85 12.93 7.19
N ASP A 30 0.01 11.92 7.32
CA ASP A 30 1.48 12.10 7.26
C ASP A 30 1.98 12.53 5.88
N HIS A 31 1.18 12.31 4.81
CA HIS A 31 1.50 12.73 3.45
C HIS A 31 1.03 14.15 3.11
N ILE A 32 0.28 14.83 3.99
CA ILE A 32 -0.14 16.21 3.79
C ILE A 32 0.96 17.13 4.35
N PRO A 33 1.64 17.93 3.51
CA PRO A 33 2.68 18.86 3.97
C PRO A 33 2.12 19.92 4.93
N ASN A 34 2.92 20.32 5.90
CA ASN A 34 2.60 21.40 6.86
C ASN A 34 1.28 21.20 7.64
N ASN A 35 0.95 19.96 7.94
CA ASN A 35 -0.29 19.58 8.59
C ASN A 35 -0.10 19.47 10.12
N MET A 36 -0.82 20.28 10.88
CA MET A 36 -0.78 20.22 12.35
C MET A 36 -1.30 18.88 12.90
N VAL A 37 -2.21 18.20 12.19
CA VAL A 37 -2.78 16.93 12.62
C VAL A 37 -1.73 15.79 12.56
N SER A 38 -0.68 15.93 11.76
CA SER A 38 0.43 14.96 11.72
C SER A 38 1.16 14.83 13.07
N TRP A 39 1.02 15.81 13.98
CA TRP A 39 1.60 15.74 15.32
C TRP A 39 1.01 14.63 16.21
N ILE A 40 -0.22 14.20 15.94
CA ILE A 40 -0.86 13.11 16.71
C ILE A 40 -0.62 11.73 16.10
N THR A 41 0.09 11.64 14.98
CA THR A 41 0.41 10.36 14.34
C THR A 41 1.54 9.62 15.07
N PRO A 42 1.62 8.30 14.98
CA PRO A 42 2.67 7.49 15.62
C PRO A 42 4.10 7.92 15.26
N ARG A 43 4.28 8.56 14.11
CA ARG A 43 5.57 9.08 13.66
C ARG A 43 6.25 9.98 14.69
N ASN A 44 5.48 10.73 15.46
CA ASN A 44 6.03 11.69 16.45
C ASN A 44 6.18 11.11 17.86
N PHE A 45 5.54 9.98 18.16
CA PHE A 45 5.52 9.40 19.51
C PHE A 45 6.18 8.04 19.62
N GLY A 46 6.51 7.39 18.50
CA GLY A 46 7.02 6.03 18.47
C GLY A 46 8.30 5.86 17.67
N PHE A 47 8.89 4.67 17.79
CA PHE A 47 10.02 4.24 16.96
C PHE A 47 9.57 3.71 15.59
N SER A 48 8.25 3.58 15.35
CA SER A 48 7.66 3.08 14.11
C SER A 48 6.62 4.07 13.58
N GLY A 49 6.61 4.22 12.25
CA GLY A 49 5.65 5.04 11.55
C GLY A 49 4.31 4.34 11.30
N ALA A 50 3.34 5.07 10.79
CA ALA A 50 2.03 4.53 10.42
C ALA A 50 2.13 3.43 9.35
N VAL A 51 3.14 3.51 8.47
CA VAL A 51 3.42 2.51 7.44
C VAL A 51 3.83 1.16 8.06
N ASP A 52 4.70 1.18 9.07
CA ASP A 52 5.15 -0.03 9.75
C ASP A 52 3.99 -0.73 10.45
N LEU A 53 3.14 0.04 11.11
CA LEU A 53 1.91 -0.46 11.74
C LEU A 53 0.98 -1.09 10.68
N PHE A 54 0.80 -0.43 9.55
CA PHE A 54 -0.02 -0.91 8.45
C PHE A 54 0.49 -2.25 7.90
N VAL A 55 1.80 -2.33 7.63
CA VAL A 55 2.47 -3.55 7.15
C VAL A 55 2.32 -4.70 8.14
N PHE A 56 2.52 -4.42 9.42
CA PHE A 56 2.34 -5.42 10.46
C PHE A 56 0.91 -5.97 10.50
N ILE A 57 -0.09 -5.09 10.46
CA ILE A 57 -1.51 -5.51 10.48
C ILE A 57 -1.88 -6.29 9.21
N ILE A 58 -1.41 -5.86 8.03
CA ILE A 58 -1.63 -6.61 6.78
C ILE A 58 -1.00 -8.00 6.86
N GLY A 59 0.26 -8.11 7.28
CA GLY A 59 0.94 -9.39 7.43
C GLY A 59 0.22 -10.31 8.43
N TYR A 60 -0.19 -9.77 9.56
CA TYR A 60 -0.94 -10.50 10.57
C TYR A 60 -2.30 -11.00 10.05
N THR A 61 -3.08 -10.13 9.39
CA THR A 61 -4.38 -10.50 8.81
C THR A 61 -4.22 -11.49 7.65
N ALA A 62 -3.18 -11.37 6.85
CA ALA A 62 -2.87 -12.32 5.79
C ALA A 62 -2.55 -13.71 6.38
N ALA A 63 -1.72 -13.77 7.42
CA ALA A 63 -1.42 -15.03 8.11
C ALA A 63 -2.69 -15.69 8.67
N LEU A 64 -3.54 -14.94 9.37
CA LEU A 64 -4.80 -15.46 9.90
C LEU A 64 -5.75 -15.97 8.79
N THR A 65 -5.74 -15.31 7.63
CA THR A 65 -6.64 -15.66 6.52
C THR A 65 -6.14 -16.86 5.73
N TYR A 66 -4.84 -16.91 5.44
CA TYR A 66 -4.29 -17.90 4.50
C TYR A 66 -3.72 -19.14 5.18
N ALA A 67 -3.22 -19.04 6.43
CA ALA A 67 -2.67 -20.20 7.13
C ALA A 67 -3.69 -21.33 7.32
N PRO A 68 -4.96 -21.10 7.74
CA PRO A 68 -5.95 -22.17 7.82
C PRO A 68 -6.20 -22.83 6.47
N ILE A 69 -6.24 -22.04 5.40
CA ILE A 69 -6.46 -22.57 4.04
C ILE A 69 -5.30 -23.46 3.61
N MET A 70 -4.06 -23.05 3.92
CA MET A 70 -2.87 -23.86 3.61
C MET A 70 -2.87 -25.19 4.37
N ILE A 71 -3.32 -25.18 5.64
CA ILE A 71 -3.38 -26.36 6.49
C ILE A 71 -4.52 -27.32 6.03
N GLU A 72 -5.70 -26.79 5.74
CA GLU A 72 -6.89 -27.60 5.44
C GLU A 72 -6.95 -28.06 3.98
N ARG A 73 -6.54 -27.20 3.03
CA ARG A 73 -6.69 -27.43 1.58
C ARG A 73 -5.37 -27.65 0.85
N GLY A 74 -4.25 -27.62 1.59
CA GLY A 74 -2.92 -27.79 1.04
C GLY A 74 -2.25 -26.48 0.62
N GLY A 75 -0.91 -26.47 0.66
CA GLY A 75 -0.10 -25.26 0.42
C GLY A 75 -0.33 -24.65 -0.98
N ILE A 76 -0.54 -25.47 -2.01
CA ILE A 76 -0.76 -24.99 -3.38
C ILE A 76 -2.03 -24.14 -3.49
N VAL A 77 -3.12 -24.56 -2.83
CA VAL A 77 -4.39 -23.83 -2.84
C VAL A 77 -4.27 -22.50 -2.07
N GLY A 78 -3.54 -22.51 -0.96
CA GLY A 78 -3.23 -21.29 -0.21
C GLY A 78 -2.39 -20.33 -1.03
N ALA A 79 -1.29 -20.80 -1.62
CA ALA A 79 -0.39 -20.00 -2.45
C ALA A 79 -1.11 -19.37 -3.65
N THR A 80 -1.97 -20.11 -4.34
CA THR A 80 -2.75 -19.55 -5.47
C THR A 80 -3.69 -18.43 -5.04
N ARG A 81 -4.27 -18.49 -3.84
CA ARG A 81 -5.11 -17.40 -3.32
C ARG A 81 -4.30 -16.17 -2.96
N VAL A 82 -3.14 -16.35 -2.35
CA VAL A 82 -2.21 -15.25 -2.04
C VAL A 82 -1.76 -14.58 -3.33
N LEU A 83 -1.33 -15.36 -4.32
CA LEU A 83 -0.89 -14.85 -5.62
C LEU A 83 -2.00 -14.10 -6.36
N LYS A 84 -3.24 -14.63 -6.32
CA LYS A 84 -4.40 -13.92 -6.89
C LYS A 84 -4.62 -12.57 -6.21
N ARG A 85 -4.45 -12.50 -4.89
CA ARG A 85 -4.59 -11.25 -4.15
C ARG A 85 -3.47 -10.27 -4.49
N ALA A 86 -2.22 -10.73 -4.54
CA ALA A 86 -1.08 -9.94 -4.97
C ALA A 86 -1.29 -9.37 -6.37
N TRP A 87 -1.81 -10.19 -7.31
CA TRP A 87 -2.14 -9.75 -8.65
C TRP A 87 -3.23 -8.66 -8.68
N GLN A 88 -4.28 -8.80 -7.86
CA GLN A 88 -5.32 -7.77 -7.75
C GLN A 88 -4.77 -6.44 -7.24
N LEU A 89 -3.89 -6.50 -6.22
CA LEU A 89 -3.23 -5.30 -5.68
C LEU A 89 -2.29 -4.68 -6.71
N TYR A 90 -1.54 -5.49 -7.45
CA TYR A 90 -0.68 -5.02 -8.52
C TYR A 90 -1.47 -4.34 -9.64
N ALA A 91 -2.57 -4.93 -10.09
CA ALA A 91 -3.44 -4.31 -11.09
C ALA A 91 -4.03 -2.97 -10.60
N ALA A 92 -4.47 -2.92 -9.34
CA ALA A 92 -4.94 -1.67 -8.73
C ALA A 92 -3.82 -0.61 -8.65
N PHE A 93 -2.59 -1.02 -8.31
CA PHE A 93 -1.43 -0.14 -8.30
C PHE A 93 -1.18 0.47 -9.68
N ILE A 94 -1.17 -0.34 -10.75
CA ILE A 94 -0.94 0.15 -12.11
C ILE A 94 -2.00 1.18 -12.52
N VAL A 95 -3.28 0.91 -12.24
CA VAL A 95 -4.37 1.84 -12.55
C VAL A 95 -4.21 3.15 -11.79
N LEU A 96 -3.94 3.07 -10.48
CA LEU A 96 -3.73 4.26 -9.64
C LEU A 96 -2.49 5.05 -10.06
N PHE A 97 -1.40 4.35 -10.39
CA PHE A 97 -0.18 4.99 -10.91
C PHE A 97 -0.44 5.75 -12.21
N ALA A 98 -1.19 5.17 -13.14
CA ALA A 98 -1.56 5.84 -14.39
C ALA A 98 -2.43 7.08 -14.14
N ILE A 99 -3.45 6.95 -13.28
CA ILE A 99 -4.31 8.10 -12.91
C ILE A 99 -3.47 9.20 -12.25
N TYR A 100 -2.61 8.83 -11.32
CA TYR A 100 -1.74 9.75 -10.60
C TYR A 100 -0.80 10.50 -11.55
N ALA A 101 -0.10 9.77 -12.43
CA ALA A 101 0.83 10.36 -13.38
C ALA A 101 0.13 11.34 -14.34
N VAL A 102 -1.05 10.97 -14.88
CA VAL A 102 -1.84 11.84 -15.75
C VAL A 102 -2.34 13.08 -14.99
N SER A 103 -2.83 12.90 -13.76
CA SER A 103 -3.35 14.01 -12.95
C SER A 103 -2.28 15.04 -12.60
N ILE A 104 -1.09 14.58 -12.21
CA ILE A 104 0.03 15.48 -11.90
C ILE A 104 0.51 16.20 -13.15
N GLY A 105 0.60 15.50 -14.29
CA GLY A 105 0.96 16.13 -15.57
C GLY A 105 -0.04 17.23 -16.00
N ASP A 106 -1.34 16.95 -15.86
CA ASP A 106 -2.38 17.93 -16.18
C ASP A 106 -2.36 19.16 -15.24
N ILE A 107 -2.19 18.95 -13.95
CA ILE A 107 -2.07 20.03 -12.96
C ILE A 107 -0.83 20.87 -13.23
N ALA A 108 0.31 20.26 -13.47
CA ALA A 108 1.57 20.97 -13.73
C ALA A 108 1.47 21.87 -14.98
N THR A 109 0.80 21.40 -16.02
CA THR A 109 0.60 22.17 -17.26
C THR A 109 -0.42 23.30 -17.08
N ARG A 110 -1.53 23.06 -16.40
CA ARG A 110 -2.61 24.05 -16.19
C ARG A 110 -2.17 25.20 -15.30
N TYR A 111 -1.39 24.92 -14.27
CA TYR A 111 -0.98 25.93 -13.29
C TYR A 111 0.41 26.50 -13.53
N ALA A 112 1.10 26.11 -14.62
CA ALA A 112 2.46 26.51 -14.94
C ALA A 112 3.43 26.32 -13.75
N ALA A 113 3.25 25.24 -13.00
CA ALA A 113 3.99 24.92 -11.80
C ALA A 113 4.82 23.64 -12.00
N PRO A 114 5.95 23.70 -12.73
CA PRO A 114 6.76 22.52 -13.01
C PRO A 114 7.36 21.90 -11.75
N ASP A 115 7.50 22.66 -10.67
CA ASP A 115 8.04 22.19 -9.39
C ASP A 115 7.21 21.06 -8.78
N ILE A 116 5.90 21.06 -9.01
CA ILE A 116 4.98 20.00 -8.57
C ILE A 116 5.42 18.62 -9.11
N ILE A 117 5.90 18.57 -10.33
CA ILE A 117 6.35 17.34 -10.98
C ILE A 117 7.55 16.75 -10.26
N TYR A 118 8.47 17.60 -9.80
CA TYR A 118 9.65 17.18 -9.04
C TYR A 118 9.28 16.80 -7.60
N GLU A 119 8.41 17.58 -6.96
CA GLU A 119 7.95 17.35 -5.60
C GLU A 119 7.22 15.98 -5.47
N PHE A 120 6.39 15.64 -6.44
CA PHE A 120 5.68 14.35 -6.46
C PHE A 120 6.45 13.20 -7.12
N ASN A 121 7.72 13.45 -7.47
CA ASN A 121 8.66 12.46 -8.02
C ASN A 121 8.18 11.80 -9.33
N VAL A 122 7.51 12.56 -10.17
CA VAL A 122 7.01 12.16 -11.50
C VAL A 122 7.77 12.84 -12.65
N ALA A 123 8.86 13.54 -12.34
CA ALA A 123 9.68 14.27 -13.32
C ALA A 123 10.14 13.38 -14.49
N GLY A 124 10.51 12.13 -14.19
CA GLY A 124 10.90 11.18 -15.21
C GLY A 124 9.83 10.91 -16.29
N LEU A 125 8.55 11.23 -16.01
CA LEU A 125 7.47 11.05 -17.00
C LEU A 125 7.57 12.06 -18.14
N LEU A 126 8.14 13.24 -17.90
CA LEU A 126 8.36 14.27 -18.94
C LEU A 126 9.68 14.03 -19.68
N ASP A 127 10.73 13.63 -18.95
CA ASP A 127 12.07 13.48 -19.50
C ASP A 127 12.23 12.16 -20.28
N ASP A 128 11.73 11.05 -19.72
CA ASP A 128 11.75 9.72 -20.32
C ASP A 128 10.52 8.91 -19.89
N PRO A 129 9.39 9.06 -20.60
CA PRO A 129 8.13 8.42 -20.23
C PRO A 129 8.23 6.89 -20.27
N VAL A 130 8.99 6.33 -21.21
CA VAL A 130 9.14 4.88 -21.36
C VAL A 130 9.88 4.30 -20.17
N ARG A 131 10.94 4.92 -19.73
CA ARG A 131 11.71 4.51 -18.57
C ARG A 131 10.88 4.63 -17.28
N THR A 132 10.16 5.73 -17.11
CA THR A 132 9.32 5.96 -15.92
C THR A 132 8.18 4.96 -15.83
N ILE A 133 7.52 4.67 -16.94
CA ILE A 133 6.48 3.64 -17.00
C ILE A 133 7.07 2.26 -16.71
N THR A 134 8.23 1.92 -17.29
CA THR A 134 8.90 0.63 -17.01
C THR A 134 9.28 0.49 -15.53
N HIS A 135 9.83 1.53 -14.92
CA HIS A 135 10.12 1.53 -13.48
C HIS A 135 8.84 1.44 -12.63
N GLY A 136 7.74 2.08 -13.05
CA GLY A 136 6.43 1.94 -12.44
C GLY A 136 5.91 0.50 -12.49
N LEU A 137 5.94 -0.11 -13.67
CA LEU A 137 5.53 -1.52 -13.87
C LEU A 137 6.38 -2.51 -13.06
N LEU A 138 7.67 -2.22 -12.90
CA LEU A 138 8.58 -3.05 -12.09
C LEU A 138 8.52 -2.75 -10.59
N LEU A 139 7.56 -1.94 -10.12
CA LEU A 139 7.45 -1.50 -8.72
C LEU A 139 8.70 -0.78 -8.20
N GLN A 140 9.48 -0.17 -9.08
CA GLN A 140 10.71 0.56 -8.77
C GLN A 140 10.51 2.08 -8.76
N SER A 141 9.32 2.56 -9.10
CA SER A 141 9.01 3.99 -9.04
C SER A 141 8.76 4.41 -7.59
N LYS A 142 9.38 5.50 -7.18
CA LYS A 142 9.15 6.11 -5.86
C LYS A 142 8.06 7.19 -5.95
N ALA A 143 6.92 6.88 -6.55
CA ALA A 143 5.79 7.80 -6.55
C ALA A 143 5.30 7.98 -5.12
N LEU A 144 5.35 9.21 -4.63
CA LEU A 144 5.33 9.58 -3.21
C LEU A 144 4.15 9.01 -2.40
N ASN A 145 3.02 8.73 -3.03
CA ASN A 145 1.80 8.29 -2.34
C ASN A 145 1.40 6.83 -2.64
N LEU A 146 2.21 6.10 -3.38
CA LEU A 146 1.92 4.72 -3.80
C LEU A 146 2.81 3.68 -3.12
N ASP A 147 3.74 4.10 -2.27
CA ASP A 147 4.73 3.24 -1.60
C ASP A 147 4.06 2.13 -0.77
N VAL A 148 2.97 2.47 -0.09
CA VAL A 148 2.22 1.52 0.75
C VAL A 148 1.60 0.40 -0.08
N LEU A 149 1.11 0.74 -1.28
CA LEU A 149 0.52 -0.25 -2.18
C LEU A 149 1.59 -1.16 -2.78
N GLN A 150 2.74 -0.60 -3.18
CA GLN A 150 3.92 -1.36 -3.63
C GLN A 150 4.39 -2.34 -2.55
N LEU A 151 4.53 -1.85 -1.33
CA LEU A 151 4.94 -2.66 -0.20
C LEU A 151 3.95 -3.80 0.09
N SER A 152 2.64 -3.52 -0.03
CA SER A 152 1.58 -4.52 0.14
C SER A 152 1.64 -5.63 -0.92
N VAL A 153 1.97 -5.27 -2.17
CA VAL A 153 2.17 -6.24 -3.26
C VAL A 153 3.39 -7.10 -2.97
N LEU A 154 4.53 -6.48 -2.60
CA LEU A 154 5.77 -7.19 -2.29
C LEU A 154 5.64 -8.11 -1.07
N LEU A 155 4.84 -7.71 -0.07
CA LEU A 155 4.62 -8.52 1.14
C LEU A 155 3.77 -9.77 0.84
N MET A 156 2.91 -9.72 -0.17
CA MET A 156 2.02 -10.81 -0.54
C MET A 156 2.56 -11.69 -1.67
N ALA A 157 3.62 -11.27 -2.38
CA ALA A 157 4.26 -12.05 -3.44
C ALA A 157 5.28 -13.04 -2.92
#